data_fec84e70cb455d51c3309084ef4bb2fd
#
_entry.id   fec84e70cb455d51c3309084ef4bb2fd
#
_cell.length_a   1.000
_cell.length_b   1.000
_cell.length_c   1.000
_cell.angle_alpha   90.00
_cell.angle_beta   90.00
_cell.angle_gamma   90.00
#
_symmetry.space_group_name_H-M   'P 1'
#
loop_
_entity.id
_entity.type
_entity.pdbx_description
1 polymer ?
#
loop_
_entity_poly.entity_id
_entity_poly.type
_entity_poly.pdbx_seq_one_letter_code
_entity_poly.pdbx_strand_id
1 'polypeptide(L)'
;MDRWATFDCYGTLIDWNAGIRTALAGIWPDDDPEALLASYHDAEPGLEADGTRSYREVLTRAVHEVGAARELAVPDGAGASLADSVASWRPFPEVPASLGRLREDGWRLAILSNTDADYLDASLGSIGVPVDERVVASDIGSYKPAFAHWETFFRRTGADRAGHVHVAASLFHDVEPAAALGLPCVWINRLGESSPIPRAAELSDLSELPATLARLVPAG
;
A
#
# COMPACT_ATOMS: atom_id res chain seq x y z
N MET A 1 21.00 6.83 16.96
CA MET A 1 20.72 6.42 15.56
C MET A 1 19.26 6.70 15.28
N ASP A 2 18.95 7.39 14.17
CA ASP A 2 17.54 7.62 13.76
C ASP A 2 16.93 6.28 13.36
N ARG A 3 15.74 5.99 13.91
CA ARG A 3 14.98 4.79 13.57
C ARG A 3 13.90 5.14 12.56
N TRP A 4 13.85 4.39 11.46
CA TRP A 4 12.91 4.60 10.38
C TRP A 4 12.04 3.37 10.14
N ALA A 5 10.74 3.58 10.08
CA ALA A 5 9.78 2.61 9.56
C ALA A 5 9.22 3.14 8.23
N THR A 6 9.45 2.40 7.15
CA THR A 6 8.81 2.68 5.86
C THR A 6 7.61 1.77 5.67
N PHE A 7 6.53 2.29 5.14
CA PHE A 7 5.27 1.59 4.96
C PHE A 7 4.84 1.59 3.49
N ASP A 8 4.34 0.47 3.02
CA ASP A 8 3.36 0.49 1.95
C ASP A 8 2.05 1.11 2.44
N CYS A 9 1.18 1.58 1.54
CA CYS A 9 -0.05 2.28 1.91
C CYS A 9 -1.29 1.41 1.73
N TYR A 10 -1.63 1.06 0.49
CA TYR A 10 -2.88 0.39 0.15
C TYR A 10 -2.79 -1.11 0.40
N GLY A 11 -3.72 -1.66 1.19
CA GLY A 11 -3.66 -3.04 1.71
C GLY A 11 -2.87 -3.17 3.00
N THR A 12 -1.97 -2.24 3.30
CA THR A 12 -1.17 -2.21 4.53
C THR A 12 -1.80 -1.28 5.57
N LEU A 13 -1.98 0.00 5.23
CA LEU A 13 -2.54 1.05 6.08
C LEU A 13 -3.99 1.37 5.74
N ILE A 14 -4.33 1.41 4.46
CA ILE A 14 -5.67 1.69 3.93
C ILE A 14 -6.33 0.38 3.51
N ASP A 15 -7.59 0.18 3.92
CA ASP A 15 -8.41 -0.96 3.48
C ASP A 15 -8.92 -0.74 2.05
N TRP A 16 -8.01 -0.95 1.11
CA TRP A 16 -8.28 -0.76 -0.30
C TRP A 16 -9.28 -1.77 -0.85
N ASN A 17 -9.29 -3.01 -0.33
CA ASN A 17 -10.26 -4.03 -0.73
C ASN A 17 -11.70 -3.60 -0.41
N ALA A 18 -11.93 -3.03 0.77
CA ALA A 18 -13.23 -2.48 1.12
C ALA A 18 -13.59 -1.28 0.23
N GLY A 19 -12.61 -0.42 -0.07
CA GLY A 19 -12.78 0.73 -0.96
C GLY A 19 -13.16 0.32 -2.38
N ILE A 20 -12.39 -0.58 -3.00
CA ILE A 20 -12.62 -1.10 -4.34
C ILE A 20 -13.98 -1.81 -4.42
N ARG A 21 -14.24 -2.73 -3.48
CA ARG A 21 -15.51 -3.46 -3.40
C ARG A 21 -16.71 -2.49 -3.37
N THR A 22 -16.64 -1.47 -2.52
CA THR A 22 -17.72 -0.48 -2.39
C THR A 22 -17.90 0.31 -3.69
N ALA A 23 -16.83 0.74 -4.32
CA ALA A 23 -16.88 1.51 -5.56
C ALA A 23 -17.45 0.68 -6.72
N LEU A 24 -16.96 -0.56 -6.90
CA LEU A 24 -17.44 -1.45 -7.96
C LEU A 24 -18.90 -1.88 -7.76
N ALA A 25 -19.32 -2.17 -6.52
CA ALA A 25 -20.72 -2.43 -6.19
C ALA A 25 -21.62 -1.22 -6.44
N GLY A 26 -21.09 -0.01 -6.34
CA GLY A 26 -21.81 1.21 -6.74
C GLY A 26 -22.01 1.33 -8.25
N ILE A 27 -21.13 0.77 -9.07
CA ILE A 27 -21.26 0.74 -10.55
C ILE A 27 -22.20 -0.39 -10.97
N TRP A 28 -22.09 -1.56 -10.35
CA TRP A 28 -22.86 -2.77 -10.68
C TRP A 28 -23.54 -3.36 -9.42
N PRO A 29 -24.63 -2.72 -8.94
CA PRO A 29 -25.25 -3.08 -7.67
C PRO A 29 -25.93 -4.46 -7.66
N ASP A 30 -26.23 -5.01 -8.83
CA ASP A 30 -26.86 -6.33 -8.99
C ASP A 30 -25.86 -7.47 -9.14
N ASP A 31 -24.55 -7.19 -9.19
CA ASP A 31 -23.50 -8.22 -9.29
C ASP A 31 -22.85 -8.52 -7.92
N ASP A 32 -22.18 -9.67 -7.83
CA ASP A 32 -21.49 -10.11 -6.59
C ASP A 32 -20.25 -9.24 -6.33
N PRO A 33 -20.20 -8.47 -5.22
CA PRO A 33 -19.09 -7.59 -4.90
C PRO A 33 -17.74 -8.32 -4.72
N GLU A 34 -17.75 -9.58 -4.26
CA GLU A 34 -16.52 -10.36 -4.12
C GLU A 34 -15.99 -10.81 -5.48
N ALA A 35 -16.87 -11.18 -6.39
CA ALA A 35 -16.48 -11.53 -7.74
C ALA A 35 -16.00 -10.31 -8.55
N LEU A 36 -16.59 -9.13 -8.33
CA LEU A 36 -16.07 -7.86 -8.88
C LEU A 36 -14.67 -7.56 -8.36
N LEU A 37 -14.42 -7.70 -7.06
CA LEU A 37 -13.12 -7.50 -6.44
C LEU A 37 -12.08 -8.50 -6.97
N ALA A 38 -12.44 -9.77 -7.11
CA ALA A 38 -11.55 -10.79 -7.69
C ALA A 38 -11.15 -10.42 -9.12
N SER A 39 -12.11 -9.99 -9.95
CA SER A 39 -11.82 -9.55 -11.33
C SER A 39 -10.90 -8.32 -11.38
N TYR A 40 -11.02 -7.41 -10.39
CA TYR A 40 -10.08 -6.29 -10.24
C TYR A 40 -8.65 -6.78 -9.96
N HIS A 41 -8.47 -7.69 -9.00
CA HIS A 41 -7.15 -8.24 -8.65
C HIS A 41 -6.49 -9.00 -9.81
N ASP A 42 -7.29 -9.64 -10.65
CA ASP A 42 -6.78 -10.31 -11.86
C ASP A 42 -6.30 -9.30 -12.92
N ALA A 43 -6.95 -8.14 -13.03
CA ALA A 43 -6.64 -7.12 -14.03
C ALA A 43 -5.47 -6.18 -13.64
N GLU A 44 -5.39 -5.78 -12.37
CA GLU A 44 -4.46 -4.75 -11.88
C GLU A 44 -2.99 -5.00 -12.25
N PRO A 45 -2.39 -6.20 -12.05
CA PRO A 45 -0.99 -6.42 -12.36
C PRO A 45 -0.64 -6.16 -13.83
N GLY A 46 -1.56 -6.51 -14.75
CA GLY A 46 -1.39 -6.22 -16.17
C GLY A 46 -1.48 -4.74 -16.52
N LEU A 47 -2.24 -3.98 -15.76
CA LEU A 47 -2.38 -2.53 -15.95
C LEU A 47 -1.18 -1.73 -15.40
N GLU A 48 -0.50 -2.25 -14.39
CA GLU A 48 0.71 -1.66 -13.80
C GLU A 48 2.01 -2.07 -14.50
N ALA A 49 1.99 -3.15 -15.29
CA ALA A 49 3.20 -3.84 -15.78
C ALA A 49 4.17 -2.96 -16.57
N ASP A 50 3.70 -1.95 -17.30
CA ASP A 50 4.56 -1.06 -18.08
C ASP A 50 5.13 0.11 -17.27
N GLY A 51 4.61 0.37 -16.06
CA GLY A 51 5.08 1.41 -15.15
C GLY A 51 4.90 2.85 -15.65
N THR A 52 4.13 3.06 -16.73
CA THR A 52 4.02 4.36 -17.41
C THR A 52 2.74 5.11 -17.08
N ARG A 53 1.72 4.41 -16.57
CA ARG A 53 0.42 5.00 -16.24
C ARG A 53 0.43 5.62 -14.86
N SER A 54 -0.34 6.69 -14.65
CA SER A 54 -0.72 7.14 -13.32
C SER A 54 -1.63 6.09 -12.65
N TYR A 55 -1.66 6.06 -11.32
CA TYR A 55 -2.55 5.14 -10.62
C TYR A 55 -4.03 5.45 -10.91
N ARG A 56 -4.36 6.71 -11.13
CA ARG A 56 -5.68 7.14 -11.62
C ARG A 56 -6.06 6.47 -12.94
N GLU A 57 -5.13 6.40 -13.89
CA GLU A 57 -5.36 5.71 -15.16
C GLU A 57 -5.50 4.21 -14.99
N VAL A 58 -4.72 3.59 -14.09
CA VAL A 58 -4.83 2.17 -13.73
C VAL A 58 -6.25 1.88 -13.21
N LEU A 59 -6.72 2.63 -12.21
CA LEU A 59 -8.05 2.45 -11.63
C LEU A 59 -9.19 2.69 -12.64
N THR A 60 -9.05 3.72 -13.49
CA THR A 60 -10.04 4.00 -14.54
C THR A 60 -10.14 2.85 -15.54
N ARG A 61 -8.99 2.31 -15.98
CA ARG A 61 -8.96 1.15 -16.90
C ARG A 61 -9.46 -0.12 -16.23
N ALA A 62 -9.15 -0.32 -14.94
CA ALA A 62 -9.60 -1.49 -14.20
C ALA A 62 -11.13 -1.62 -14.21
N VAL A 63 -11.89 -0.52 -14.16
CA VAL A 63 -13.36 -0.57 -14.30
C VAL A 63 -13.76 -1.20 -15.64
N HIS A 64 -13.09 -0.83 -16.74
CA HIS A 64 -13.39 -1.39 -18.05
C HIS A 64 -12.99 -2.86 -18.17
N GLU A 65 -11.84 -3.25 -17.61
CA GLU A 65 -11.37 -4.65 -17.60
C GLU A 65 -12.31 -5.54 -16.75
N VAL A 66 -12.74 -5.08 -15.58
CA VAL A 66 -13.72 -5.77 -14.75
C VAL A 66 -15.04 -5.94 -15.50
N GLY A 67 -15.54 -4.86 -16.14
CA GLY A 67 -16.75 -4.94 -16.97
C GLY A 67 -16.61 -5.97 -18.10
N ALA A 68 -15.49 -5.97 -18.81
CA ALA A 68 -15.23 -6.91 -19.89
C ALA A 68 -15.13 -8.36 -19.39
N ALA A 69 -14.39 -8.60 -18.30
CA ALA A 69 -14.22 -9.94 -17.72
C ALA A 69 -15.53 -10.56 -17.21
N ARG A 70 -16.48 -9.72 -16.80
CA ARG A 70 -17.77 -10.14 -16.25
C ARG A 70 -18.93 -9.98 -17.22
N GLU A 71 -18.65 -9.56 -18.46
CA GLU A 71 -19.68 -9.29 -19.50
C GLU A 71 -20.71 -8.23 -19.06
N LEU A 72 -20.26 -7.23 -18.27
CA LEU A 72 -21.07 -6.13 -17.75
C LEU A 72 -20.83 -4.85 -18.57
N ALA A 73 -21.89 -4.16 -18.91
CA ALA A 73 -21.78 -2.84 -19.52
C ALA A 73 -21.25 -1.83 -18.49
N VAL A 74 -20.25 -1.03 -18.87
CA VAL A 74 -19.80 0.11 -18.05
C VAL A 74 -20.75 1.28 -18.35
N PRO A 75 -21.49 1.79 -17.35
CA PRO A 75 -22.38 2.94 -17.57
C PRO A 75 -21.60 4.18 -18.01
N ASP A 76 -22.24 5.07 -18.78
CA ASP A 76 -21.64 6.32 -19.20
C ASP A 76 -21.13 7.13 -18.00
N GLY A 77 -19.85 7.53 -18.04
CA GLY A 77 -19.20 8.28 -16.97
C GLY A 77 -18.72 7.46 -15.77
N ALA A 78 -19.05 6.16 -15.67
CA ALA A 78 -18.65 5.34 -14.53
C ALA A 78 -17.18 4.93 -14.55
N GLY A 79 -16.47 5.06 -15.67
CA GLY A 79 -15.07 4.64 -15.78
C GLY A 79 -14.14 5.28 -14.74
N ALA A 80 -14.36 6.54 -14.35
CA ALA A 80 -13.57 7.23 -13.34
C ALA A 80 -14.04 6.97 -11.88
N SER A 81 -15.19 6.34 -11.66
CA SER A 81 -15.78 6.22 -10.32
C SER A 81 -14.90 5.52 -9.30
N LEU A 82 -14.15 4.50 -9.72
CA LEU A 82 -13.19 3.81 -8.84
C LEU A 82 -12.05 4.76 -8.45
N ALA A 83 -11.44 5.45 -9.40
CA ALA A 83 -10.39 6.42 -9.17
C ALA A 83 -10.84 7.58 -8.27
N ASP A 84 -12.04 8.10 -8.48
CA ASP A 84 -12.61 9.19 -7.69
C ASP A 84 -12.95 8.75 -6.25
N SER A 85 -13.15 7.46 -6.02
CA SER A 85 -13.48 6.92 -4.68
C SER A 85 -12.28 6.87 -3.72
N VAL A 86 -11.02 6.89 -4.21
CA VAL A 86 -9.80 6.68 -3.40
C VAL A 86 -9.74 7.61 -2.18
N ALA A 87 -10.11 8.87 -2.34
CA ALA A 87 -10.12 9.84 -1.24
C ALA A 87 -11.09 9.49 -0.10
N SER A 88 -12.04 8.58 -0.34
CA SER A 88 -13.00 8.10 0.67
C SER A 88 -12.57 6.81 1.38
N TRP A 89 -11.52 6.14 0.90
CA TRP A 89 -11.05 4.89 1.49
C TRP A 89 -10.53 5.11 2.91
N ARG A 90 -10.75 4.14 3.78
CA ARG A 90 -10.47 4.29 5.20
C ARG A 90 -9.24 3.49 5.62
N PRO A 91 -8.47 3.99 6.60
CA PRO A 91 -7.44 3.19 7.22
C PRO A 91 -8.07 2.01 7.98
N PHE A 92 -7.30 0.93 8.12
CA PHE A 92 -7.67 -0.11 9.06
C PHE A 92 -7.75 0.46 10.48
N PRO A 93 -8.65 -0.07 11.34
CA PRO A 93 -8.98 0.57 12.62
C PRO A 93 -7.78 0.78 13.56
N GLU A 94 -6.81 -0.14 13.53
CA GLU A 94 -5.62 -0.10 14.40
C GLU A 94 -4.52 0.85 13.91
N VAL A 95 -4.56 1.28 12.65
CA VAL A 95 -3.47 2.03 12.00
C VAL A 95 -3.16 3.36 12.69
N PRO A 96 -4.15 4.24 12.98
CA PRO A 96 -3.84 5.53 13.61
C PRO A 96 -3.15 5.36 14.97
N ALA A 97 -3.62 4.41 15.78
CA ALA A 97 -3.06 4.16 17.11
C ALA A 97 -1.63 3.59 17.03
N SER A 98 -1.40 2.62 16.11
CA SER A 98 -0.09 1.99 15.93
C SER A 98 0.96 2.98 15.41
N LEU A 99 0.61 3.79 14.39
CA LEU A 99 1.53 4.82 13.87
C LEU A 99 1.78 5.93 14.90
N GLY A 100 0.75 6.36 15.63
CA GLY A 100 0.88 7.31 16.74
C GLY A 100 1.87 6.81 17.78
N ARG A 101 1.73 5.55 18.20
CA ARG A 101 2.64 4.92 19.17
C ARG A 101 4.08 4.85 18.66
N LEU A 102 4.30 4.51 17.39
CA LEU A 102 5.64 4.51 16.81
C LEU A 102 6.29 5.90 16.86
N ARG A 103 5.53 6.95 16.60
CA ARG A 103 6.05 8.32 16.73
C ARG A 103 6.40 8.69 18.17
N GLU A 104 5.56 8.32 19.14
CA GLU A 104 5.85 8.50 20.58
C GLU A 104 7.13 7.76 20.98
N ASP A 105 7.35 6.57 20.44
CA ASP A 105 8.55 5.77 20.66
C ASP A 105 9.80 6.28 19.88
N GLY A 106 9.67 7.42 19.15
CA GLY A 106 10.77 8.09 18.46
C GLY A 106 11.11 7.52 17.09
N TRP A 107 10.20 6.80 16.43
CA TRP A 107 10.34 6.38 15.04
C TRP A 107 10.00 7.53 14.08
N ARG A 108 10.80 7.65 13.04
CA ARG A 108 10.46 8.43 11.84
C ARG A 108 9.69 7.53 10.89
N LEU A 109 8.62 8.07 10.28
CA LEU A 109 7.72 7.31 9.43
C LEU A 109 7.83 7.79 7.98
N ALA A 110 7.88 6.85 7.04
CA ALA A 110 7.83 7.17 5.62
C ALA A 110 6.86 6.24 4.87
N ILE A 111 6.28 6.74 3.77
CA ILE A 111 5.41 5.94 2.90
C ILE A 111 6.11 5.70 1.57
N LEU A 112 6.11 4.44 1.11
CA LEU A 112 6.59 4.00 -0.21
C LEU A 112 5.41 3.34 -0.94
N SER A 113 4.79 4.03 -1.91
CA SER A 113 3.53 3.57 -2.48
C SER A 113 3.45 3.68 -4.00
N ASN A 114 2.85 2.68 -4.63
CA ASN A 114 2.51 2.64 -6.05
C ASN A 114 1.26 3.48 -6.32
N THR A 115 1.32 4.80 -6.09
CA THR A 115 0.15 5.68 -6.20
C THR A 115 0.52 7.08 -6.71
N ASP A 116 -0.50 7.88 -6.93
CA ASP A 116 -0.37 9.30 -7.24
C ASP A 116 -0.30 10.13 -5.94
N ALA A 117 0.38 11.28 -5.99
CA ALA A 117 0.66 12.09 -4.80
C ALA A 117 -0.61 12.63 -4.13
N ASP A 118 -1.61 13.04 -4.91
CA ASP A 118 -2.90 13.55 -4.42
C ASP A 118 -3.72 12.47 -3.69
N TYR A 119 -3.67 11.23 -4.16
CA TYR A 119 -4.30 10.10 -3.48
C TYR A 119 -3.63 9.79 -2.15
N LEU A 120 -2.29 9.81 -2.11
CA LEU A 120 -1.58 9.62 -0.86
C LEU A 120 -1.91 10.74 0.14
N ASP A 121 -1.98 12.01 -0.32
CA ASP A 121 -2.32 13.14 0.55
C ASP A 121 -3.72 12.96 1.19
N ALA A 122 -4.71 12.51 0.42
CA ALA A 122 -6.05 12.20 0.94
C ALA A 122 -6.02 11.06 1.97
N SER A 123 -5.26 9.99 1.68
CA SER A 123 -5.10 8.84 2.58
C SER A 123 -4.41 9.23 3.89
N LEU A 124 -3.34 10.04 3.84
CA LEU A 124 -2.66 10.56 5.02
C LEU A 124 -3.56 11.47 5.86
N GLY A 125 -4.41 12.28 5.21
CA GLY A 125 -5.45 13.06 5.88
C GLY A 125 -6.45 12.18 6.65
N SER A 126 -6.82 11.03 6.08
CA SER A 126 -7.71 10.05 6.73
C SER A 126 -7.03 9.29 7.87
N ILE A 127 -5.75 8.96 7.76
CA ILE A 127 -4.94 8.31 8.81
C ILE A 127 -4.73 9.27 9.99
N GLY A 128 -4.51 10.57 9.74
CA GLY A 128 -4.38 11.59 10.77
C GLY A 128 -3.06 11.56 11.56
N VAL A 129 -2.08 10.76 11.13
CA VAL A 129 -0.74 10.70 11.74
C VAL A 129 0.29 11.26 10.76
N PRO A 130 1.10 12.27 11.14
CA PRO A 130 2.08 12.84 10.23
C PRO A 130 3.19 11.86 9.90
N VAL A 131 3.67 11.91 8.65
CA VAL A 131 4.84 11.16 8.17
C VAL A 131 5.98 12.12 7.84
N ASP A 132 7.23 11.63 7.92
CA ASP A 132 8.43 12.44 7.73
C ASP A 132 8.91 12.46 6.27
N GLU A 133 8.59 11.42 5.51
CA GLU A 133 8.95 11.31 4.08
C GLU A 133 7.87 10.52 3.33
N ARG A 134 7.75 10.78 2.03
CA ARG A 134 6.90 10.02 1.12
C ARG A 134 7.58 9.83 -0.24
N VAL A 135 7.47 8.65 -0.78
CA VAL A 135 7.93 8.31 -2.13
C VAL A 135 6.77 7.62 -2.84
N VAL A 136 6.24 8.26 -3.86
CA VAL A 136 5.12 7.76 -4.66
C VAL A 136 5.54 7.52 -6.11
N ALA A 137 4.88 6.57 -6.75
CA ALA A 137 5.20 6.19 -8.13
C ALA A 137 5.12 7.37 -9.10
N SER A 138 4.12 8.25 -8.96
CA SER A 138 3.96 9.43 -9.82
C SER A 138 5.13 10.42 -9.76
N ASP A 139 5.82 10.53 -8.59
CA ASP A 139 6.94 11.45 -8.42
C ASP A 139 8.24 10.90 -8.98
N ILE A 140 8.40 9.56 -9.00
CA ILE A 140 9.67 8.91 -9.36
C ILE A 140 9.63 8.17 -10.70
N GLY A 141 8.44 8.08 -11.32
CA GLY A 141 8.24 7.37 -12.59
C GLY A 141 8.56 5.87 -12.52
N SER A 142 8.28 5.23 -11.38
CA SER A 142 8.58 3.81 -11.18
C SER A 142 7.60 3.19 -10.19
N TYR A 143 7.18 1.96 -10.48
CA TYR A 143 6.33 1.13 -9.63
C TYR A 143 7.16 0.07 -8.90
N LYS A 144 6.81 -0.26 -7.66
CA LYS A 144 7.24 -1.49 -6.99
C LYS A 144 6.70 -2.69 -7.80
N PRO A 145 7.44 -3.76 -7.97
CA PRO A 145 8.59 -4.24 -7.19
C PRO A 145 9.97 -3.68 -7.61
N ALA A 146 10.06 -2.72 -8.54
CA ALA A 146 11.33 -2.06 -8.82
C ALA A 146 11.87 -1.34 -7.57
N PHE A 147 13.20 -1.32 -7.40
CA PHE A 147 13.86 -0.85 -6.17
C PHE A 147 13.85 0.67 -5.98
N ALA A 148 13.39 1.42 -6.96
CA ALA A 148 13.48 2.88 -7.02
C ALA A 148 12.86 3.60 -5.80
N HIS A 149 11.80 3.05 -5.19
CA HIS A 149 11.17 3.61 -3.99
C HIS A 149 12.15 3.61 -2.81
N TRP A 150 12.77 2.47 -2.49
CA TRP A 150 13.75 2.34 -1.39
C TRP A 150 15.01 3.14 -1.67
N GLU A 151 15.56 3.08 -2.90
CA GLU A 151 16.72 3.86 -3.30
C GLU A 151 16.47 5.37 -3.16
N THR A 152 15.30 5.84 -3.56
CA THR A 152 14.90 7.24 -3.41
C THR A 152 14.73 7.62 -1.95
N PHE A 153 14.09 6.78 -1.14
CA PHE A 153 13.97 6.99 0.30
C PHE A 153 15.34 7.15 0.96
N PHE A 154 16.25 6.18 0.78
CA PHE A 154 17.60 6.26 1.38
C PHE A 154 18.39 7.47 0.88
N ARG A 155 18.29 7.80 -0.39
CA ARG A 155 18.96 8.98 -0.97
C ARG A 155 18.43 10.29 -0.37
N ARG A 156 17.11 10.43 -0.18
CA ARG A 156 16.50 11.66 0.34
C ARG A 156 16.73 11.85 1.83
N THR A 157 16.67 10.78 2.60
CA THR A 157 16.71 10.84 4.06
C THR A 157 18.10 10.66 4.64
N GLY A 158 19.01 9.99 3.94
CA GLY A 158 20.29 9.53 4.49
C GLY A 158 20.13 8.50 5.61
N ALA A 159 18.97 7.83 5.70
CA ALA A 159 18.69 6.84 6.73
C ALA A 159 19.72 5.70 6.72
N ASP A 160 20.13 5.28 7.92
CA ASP A 160 20.97 4.09 8.08
C ASP A 160 20.12 2.83 7.93
N ARG A 161 20.59 1.89 7.09
CA ARG A 161 19.91 0.60 6.89
C ARG A 161 19.80 -0.21 8.19
N ALA A 162 20.74 -0.07 9.12
CA ALA A 162 20.70 -0.73 10.42
C ALA A 162 19.57 -0.20 11.34
N GLY A 163 19.13 1.03 11.12
CA GLY A 163 18.01 1.67 11.83
C GLY A 163 16.68 1.63 11.08
N HIS A 164 16.58 0.85 10.00
CA HIS A 164 15.42 0.85 9.10
C HIS A 164 14.68 -0.48 9.12
N VAL A 165 13.34 -0.44 9.08
CA VAL A 165 12.45 -1.59 8.85
C VAL A 165 11.37 -1.21 7.84
N HIS A 166 11.11 -2.09 6.86
CA HIS A 166 9.98 -1.96 5.95
C HIS A 166 8.76 -2.72 6.50
N VAL A 167 7.55 -2.20 6.26
CA VAL A 167 6.29 -2.78 6.75
C VAL A 167 5.28 -2.81 5.61
N ALA A 168 4.81 -3.97 5.21
CA ALA A 168 3.93 -4.08 4.05
C ALA A 168 3.09 -5.37 4.05
N ALA A 169 1.95 -5.33 3.36
CA ALA A 169 1.08 -6.48 3.16
C ALA A 169 1.42 -7.26 1.86
N SER A 170 1.89 -6.59 0.81
CA SER A 170 2.12 -7.24 -0.48
C SER A 170 3.40 -8.07 -0.50
N LEU A 171 3.27 -9.36 -0.79
CA LEU A 171 4.42 -10.24 -1.00
C LEU A 171 5.22 -9.81 -2.22
N PHE A 172 4.54 -9.61 -3.35
CA PHE A 172 5.15 -9.29 -4.65
C PHE A 172 5.76 -7.89 -4.70
N HIS A 173 5.02 -6.87 -4.28
CA HIS A 173 5.48 -5.49 -4.41
C HIS A 173 6.49 -5.07 -3.34
N ASP A 174 6.52 -5.75 -2.16
CA ASP A 174 7.25 -5.24 -1.01
C ASP A 174 8.14 -6.28 -0.32
N VAL A 175 7.59 -7.44 0.09
CA VAL A 175 8.35 -8.40 0.90
C VAL A 175 9.48 -9.03 0.10
N GLU A 176 9.21 -9.43 -1.15
CA GLU A 176 10.23 -9.99 -2.04
C GLU A 176 11.33 -8.98 -2.39
N PRO A 177 11.02 -7.74 -2.85
CA PRO A 177 12.05 -6.73 -3.07
C PRO A 177 12.83 -6.36 -1.82
N ALA A 178 12.18 -6.24 -0.65
CA ALA A 178 12.88 -5.97 0.61
C ALA A 178 13.87 -7.07 0.96
N ALA A 179 13.49 -8.35 0.79
CA ALA A 179 14.39 -9.50 0.98
C ALA A 179 15.56 -9.46 -0.01
N ALA A 180 15.31 -9.14 -1.30
CA ALA A 180 16.35 -9.01 -2.32
C ALA A 180 17.33 -7.85 -2.02
N LEU A 181 16.84 -6.77 -1.41
CA LEU A 181 17.66 -5.64 -0.97
C LEU A 181 18.38 -5.88 0.36
N GLY A 182 18.14 -7.02 1.05
CA GLY A 182 18.66 -7.32 2.37
C GLY A 182 18.11 -6.40 3.46
N LEU A 183 16.90 -5.88 3.30
CA LEU A 183 16.22 -5.02 4.26
C LEU A 183 15.31 -5.86 5.17
N PRO A 184 15.30 -5.59 6.49
CA PRO A 184 14.31 -6.21 7.37
C PRO A 184 12.91 -5.75 6.98
N CYS A 185 12.00 -6.72 6.75
CA CYS A 185 10.61 -6.47 6.42
C CYS A 185 9.70 -7.16 7.44
N VAL A 186 8.70 -6.43 7.94
CA VAL A 186 7.57 -6.98 8.68
C VAL A 186 6.42 -7.16 7.71
N TRP A 187 6.04 -8.40 7.46
CA TRP A 187 4.90 -8.72 6.61
C TRP A 187 3.60 -8.63 7.39
N ILE A 188 2.69 -7.79 6.92
CA ILE A 188 1.33 -7.66 7.47
C ILE A 188 0.40 -8.58 6.70
N ASN A 189 0.32 -9.81 7.18
CA ASN A 189 -0.43 -10.90 6.55
C ASN A 189 -1.91 -10.88 6.93
N ARG A 190 -2.65 -9.91 6.42
CA ARG A 190 -4.09 -9.72 6.70
C ARG A 190 -4.96 -10.85 6.14
N LEU A 191 -4.49 -11.52 5.10
CA LEU A 191 -5.25 -12.55 4.38
C LEU A 191 -4.93 -13.98 4.85
N GLY A 192 -3.97 -14.16 5.76
CA GLY A 192 -3.57 -15.48 6.24
C GLY A 192 -2.88 -16.34 5.17
N GLU A 193 -2.16 -15.72 4.25
CA GLU A 193 -1.42 -16.38 3.18
C GLU A 193 -0.20 -17.14 3.73
N SER A 194 0.33 -18.07 2.93
CA SER A 194 1.57 -18.77 3.25
C SER A 194 2.65 -18.39 2.24
N SER A 195 3.86 -18.06 2.73
CA SER A 195 4.96 -17.69 1.86
C SER A 195 6.31 -18.15 2.40
N PRO A 196 7.21 -18.69 1.54
CA PRO A 196 8.58 -19.02 1.91
C PRO A 196 9.54 -17.80 1.89
N ILE A 197 9.09 -16.62 1.44
CA ILE A 197 9.95 -15.44 1.31
C ILE A 197 10.48 -15.03 2.69
N PRO A 198 11.81 -14.81 2.84
CA PRO A 198 12.42 -14.39 4.10
C PRO A 198 11.86 -13.04 4.55
N ARG A 199 11.54 -12.92 5.84
CA ARG A 199 11.05 -11.71 6.48
C ARG A 199 11.49 -11.63 7.93
N ALA A 200 11.56 -10.43 8.49
CA ALA A 200 11.98 -10.21 9.88
C ALA A 200 10.90 -10.60 10.89
N ALA A 201 9.63 -10.39 10.53
CA ALA A 201 8.46 -10.81 11.30
C ALA A 201 7.22 -10.92 10.40
N GLU A 202 6.19 -11.59 10.91
CA GLU A 202 4.86 -11.68 10.32
C GLU A 202 3.82 -11.35 11.37
N LEU A 203 2.87 -10.48 11.03
CA LEU A 203 1.77 -10.03 11.89
C LEU A 203 0.47 -10.06 11.08
N SER A 204 -0.65 -10.32 11.73
CA SER A 204 -1.98 -10.27 11.09
C SER A 204 -2.48 -8.83 10.85
N ASP A 205 -1.99 -7.88 11.65
CA ASP A 205 -2.33 -6.46 11.59
C ASP A 205 -1.23 -5.62 12.28
N LEU A 206 -1.44 -4.29 12.41
CA LEU A 206 -0.44 -3.40 13.00
C LEU A 206 -0.48 -3.31 14.53
N SER A 207 -1.38 -4.01 15.22
CA SER A 207 -1.54 -3.86 16.68
C SER A 207 -0.26 -4.17 17.46
N GLU A 208 0.47 -5.23 17.06
CA GLU A 208 1.73 -5.65 17.68
C GLU A 208 2.98 -5.02 17.00
N LEU A 209 2.78 -4.15 16.00
CA LEU A 209 3.89 -3.57 15.24
C LEU A 209 4.86 -2.75 16.11
N PRO A 210 4.42 -1.85 17.02
CA PRO A 210 5.35 -1.07 17.83
C PRO A 210 6.28 -1.95 18.67
N ALA A 211 5.75 -2.99 19.31
CA ALA A 211 6.52 -3.93 20.10
C ALA A 211 7.49 -4.75 19.22
N THR A 212 7.06 -5.12 18.03
CA THR A 212 7.88 -5.87 17.07
C THR A 212 9.05 -5.02 16.56
N LEU A 213 8.79 -3.77 16.16
CA LEU A 213 9.86 -2.87 15.71
C LEU A 213 10.86 -2.56 16.82
N ALA A 214 10.41 -2.40 18.08
CA ALA A 214 11.29 -2.19 19.22
C ALA A 214 12.23 -3.38 19.46
N ARG A 215 11.81 -4.61 19.16
CA ARG A 215 12.69 -5.81 19.22
C ARG A 215 13.67 -5.88 18.06
N LEU A 216 13.24 -5.49 16.84
CA LEU A 216 14.10 -5.52 15.64
C LEU A 216 15.17 -4.44 15.67
N VAL A 217 14.82 -3.24 16.13
CA VAL A 217 15.74 -2.08 16.24
C VAL A 217 15.53 -1.42 17.61
N PRO A 218 16.23 -1.91 18.65
CA PRO A 218 16.14 -1.33 20.00
C PRO A 218 16.54 0.15 20.02
N ALA A 219 15.92 0.92 20.91
CA ALA A 219 16.41 2.27 21.22
C ALA A 219 17.82 2.17 21.80
N GLY A 220 18.76 2.91 21.24
CA GLY A 220 20.15 2.97 21.74
C GLY A 220 20.27 3.74 23.05
#